data_533fcb9d2ef3815b69f2dbee12f6b54e
#
_entry.id   533fcb9d2ef3815b69f2dbee12f6b54e
#
_cell.length_a   1.000
_cell.length_b   1.000
_cell.length_c   1.000
_cell.angle_alpha   90.00
_cell.angle_beta   90.00
_cell.angle_gamma   90.00
#
_symmetry.space_group_name_H-M   'P 1'
#
loop_
_entity.id
_entity.type
_entity.pdbx_description
1 polymer ?
#
loop_
_entity_poly.entity_id
_entity_poly.type
_entity_poly.pdbx_seq_one_letter_code
_entity_poly.pdbx_strand_id
1 'polypeptide(L)'
;MFDFHNHEVRVLTDDNGEPWFVGKDVTTILGYSDTYGALKKHVEDEDKQNCQNDSFESPRGMTIINESGLYSLIFASKLAYAKEFKRWVTGEVRPSIRKH
;
A
#
# COMPACT_ATOMS: atom_id res chain seq x y z
N MET A 1 -9.76 3.83 -8.22
CA MET A 1 -9.47 3.84 -6.80
C MET A 1 -10.13 2.66 -6.11
N PHE A 2 -9.51 2.11 -5.07
CA PHE A 2 -10.00 0.90 -4.42
C PHE A 2 -10.46 1.19 -3.00
N ASP A 3 -11.55 0.56 -2.56
CA ASP A 3 -12.07 0.71 -1.20
C ASP A 3 -12.04 -0.63 -0.48
N PHE A 4 -11.55 -0.63 0.74
CA PHE A 4 -11.56 -1.78 1.62
C PHE A 4 -12.18 -1.37 2.96
N HIS A 5 -13.34 -1.92 3.28
CA HIS A 5 -14.08 -1.59 4.51
C HIS A 5 -14.24 -0.07 4.69
N ASN A 6 -14.60 0.63 3.61
CA ASN A 6 -14.76 2.09 3.57
C ASN A 6 -13.46 2.87 3.71
N HIS A 7 -12.32 2.21 3.61
CA HIS A 7 -11.03 2.87 3.57
C HIS A 7 -10.54 2.91 2.12
N GLU A 8 -10.20 4.11 1.67
CA GLU A 8 -9.68 4.30 0.33
C GLU A 8 -8.22 3.84 0.25
N VAL A 9 -7.91 3.05 -0.75
CA VAL A 9 -6.54 2.62 -1.02
C VAL A 9 -6.13 3.15 -2.38
N ARG A 10 -5.19 4.07 -2.38
CA ARG A 10 -4.67 4.67 -3.62
C ARG A 10 -3.56 3.80 -4.16
N VAL A 11 -3.68 3.46 -5.43
CA VAL A 11 -2.74 2.56 -6.10
C VAL A 11 -2.24 3.23 -7.37
N LEU A 12 -0.94 3.16 -7.60
CA LEU A 12 -0.33 3.65 -8.83
C LEU A 12 0.31 2.46 -9.55
N THR A 13 0.47 2.59 -10.85
CA THR A 13 1.12 1.57 -11.66
C THR A 13 2.36 2.19 -12.28
N ASP A 14 3.49 1.51 -12.18
CA ASP A 14 4.73 2.01 -12.78
C ASP A 14 4.82 1.63 -14.27
N ASP A 15 5.92 2.00 -14.91
CA ASP A 15 6.11 1.74 -16.33
C ASP A 15 6.17 0.25 -16.66
N ASN A 16 6.47 -0.58 -15.68
CA ASN A 16 6.53 -2.03 -15.84
C ASN A 16 5.20 -2.72 -15.55
N GLY A 17 4.17 -1.94 -15.23
CA GLY A 17 2.88 -2.50 -14.87
C GLY A 17 2.79 -3.00 -13.44
N GLU A 18 3.78 -2.72 -12.60
CA GLU A 18 3.78 -3.14 -11.21
C GLU A 18 2.98 -2.18 -10.34
N PRO A 19 2.16 -2.68 -9.42
CA PRO A 19 1.38 -1.82 -8.54
C PRO A 19 2.22 -1.25 -7.41
N TRP A 20 1.96 0.02 -7.07
CA TRP A 20 2.54 0.70 -5.93
C TRP A 20 1.40 1.27 -5.09
N PHE A 21 1.46 1.06 -3.79
CA PHE A 21 0.39 1.43 -2.86
C PHE A 21 0.85 2.58 -1.99
N VAL A 22 -0.07 3.51 -1.70
CA VAL A 22 0.26 4.62 -0.79
C VAL A 22 0.43 4.04 0.61
N GLY A 23 1.62 4.22 1.18
CA GLY A 23 1.97 3.63 2.47
C GLY A 23 1.05 4.07 3.60
N LYS A 24 0.65 5.34 3.60
CA LYS A 24 -0.27 5.87 4.61
C LYS A 24 -1.61 5.14 4.59
N ASP A 25 -2.14 4.87 3.42
CA ASP A 25 -3.43 4.18 3.30
C ASP A 25 -3.33 2.76 3.85
N VAL A 26 -2.26 2.06 3.49
CA VAL A 26 -2.04 0.68 3.93
C VAL A 26 -1.84 0.61 5.44
N THR A 27 -0.97 1.46 5.99
CA THR A 27 -0.70 1.43 7.43
C THR A 27 -1.93 1.80 8.25
N THR A 28 -2.76 2.72 7.75
CA THR A 28 -4.01 3.08 8.41
C THR A 28 -4.95 1.89 8.49
N ILE A 29 -5.13 1.17 7.38
CA ILE A 29 -5.98 -0.01 7.34
C ILE A 29 -5.47 -1.10 8.27
N LEU A 30 -4.15 -1.30 8.30
CA LEU A 30 -3.55 -2.36 9.09
C LEU A 30 -3.36 -1.99 10.57
N GLY A 31 -3.82 -0.81 10.98
CA GLY A 31 -3.85 -0.43 12.38
C GLY A 31 -2.54 0.09 12.96
N TYR A 32 -1.60 0.46 12.10
CA TYR A 32 -0.37 1.07 12.57
C TYR A 32 -0.62 2.52 12.97
N SER A 33 -0.20 2.89 14.17
CA SER A 33 -0.39 4.25 14.66
C SER A 33 0.63 5.24 14.08
N ASP A 34 1.79 4.74 13.65
CA ASP A 34 2.87 5.55 13.09
C ASP A 34 3.25 5.02 11.72
N THR A 35 2.82 5.73 10.68
CA THR A 35 3.09 5.33 9.31
C THR A 35 4.58 5.24 9.01
N TYR A 36 5.34 6.29 9.35
CA TYR A 36 6.76 6.31 9.02
C TYR A 36 7.55 5.26 9.80
N GLY A 37 7.22 5.10 11.08
CA GLY A 37 7.84 4.08 11.90
C GLY A 37 7.58 2.68 11.38
N ALA A 38 6.34 2.40 10.98
CA ALA A 38 5.98 1.10 10.43
C ALA A 38 6.71 0.83 9.11
N LEU A 39 6.75 1.83 8.22
CA LEU A 39 7.43 1.67 6.94
C LEU A 39 8.93 1.46 7.13
N LYS A 40 9.53 2.21 8.03
CA LYS A 40 10.96 2.08 8.30
C LYS A 40 11.31 0.73 8.90
N LYS A 41 10.45 0.21 9.76
CA LYS A 41 10.69 -1.04 10.48
C LYS A 41 10.42 -2.28 9.64
N HIS A 42 9.38 -2.25 8.81
CA HIS A 42 8.89 -3.45 8.14
C HIS A 42 9.10 -3.49 6.64
N VAL A 43 9.40 -2.37 6.00
CA VAL A 43 9.55 -2.30 4.54
C VAL A 43 10.99 -1.97 4.19
N GLU A 44 11.59 -2.81 3.33
CA GLU A 44 12.94 -2.57 2.85
C GLU A 44 13.01 -1.29 2.02
N ASP A 45 14.17 -0.62 2.01
CA ASP A 45 14.34 0.63 1.27
C ASP A 45 14.06 0.45 -0.23
N GLU A 46 14.40 -0.69 -0.77
CA GLU A 46 14.16 -0.98 -2.19
C GLU A 46 12.69 -1.20 -2.52
N ASP A 47 11.86 -1.44 -1.50
CA ASP A 47 10.42 -1.70 -1.67
C ASP A 47 9.56 -0.45 -1.45
N LYS A 48 10.19 0.68 -1.24
CA LYS A 48 9.46 1.94 -1.03
C LYS A 48 10.17 3.09 -1.74
N GLN A 49 9.41 4.10 -2.10
CA GLN A 49 9.94 5.32 -2.68
C GLN A 49 9.02 6.48 -2.40
N ASN A 50 9.56 7.69 -2.49
CA ASN A 50 8.77 8.90 -2.34
C ASN A 50 8.23 9.29 -3.70
N CYS A 51 6.91 9.47 -3.78
CA CYS A 51 6.24 9.85 -5.02
C CYS A 51 5.60 11.21 -4.86
N GLN A 52 5.96 12.14 -5.72
CA GLN A 52 5.28 13.44 -5.82
C GLN A 52 4.41 13.39 -7.06
N ASN A 53 3.12 13.52 -6.85
CA ASN A 53 2.16 13.43 -7.93
C ASN A 53 1.07 14.47 -7.67
N ASP A 54 0.65 15.16 -8.72
CA ASP A 54 -0.39 16.18 -8.60
C ASP A 54 -1.70 15.62 -8.06
N SER A 55 -1.90 14.31 -8.19
CA SER A 55 -3.06 13.63 -7.61
C SER A 55 -3.01 13.56 -6.10
N PHE A 56 -1.85 13.76 -5.49
CA PHE A 56 -1.69 13.76 -4.04
C PHE A 56 -1.59 15.19 -3.57
N GLU A 57 -2.43 15.57 -2.65
CA GLU A 57 -2.46 16.92 -2.12
C GLU A 57 -1.39 17.14 -1.05
N SER A 58 -0.20 16.62 -1.29
CA SER A 58 0.91 16.74 -0.35
C SER A 58 2.11 17.38 -1.04
N PRO A 59 2.55 18.54 -0.57
CA PRO A 59 3.72 19.22 -1.16
C PRO A 59 5.01 18.45 -0.97
N ARG A 60 5.06 17.54 -0.01
CA ARG A 60 6.26 16.72 0.26
C ARG A 60 6.23 15.38 -0.46
N GLY A 61 5.14 15.10 -1.20
CA GLY A 61 4.95 13.80 -1.80
C GLY A 61 4.47 12.78 -0.77
N MET A 62 4.39 11.54 -1.19
CA MET A 62 3.95 10.44 -0.35
C MET A 62 4.84 9.25 -0.55
N THR A 63 5.07 8.50 0.52
CA THR A 63 5.81 7.24 0.42
C THR A 63 4.88 6.19 -0.16
N ILE A 64 5.32 5.54 -1.22
CA ILE A 64 4.60 4.43 -1.84
C ILE A 64 5.41 3.16 -1.68
N ILE A 65 4.73 2.03 -1.63
CA ILE A 65 5.35 0.72 -1.43
C ILE A 65 4.88 -0.24 -2.51
N ASN A 66 5.76 -1.17 -2.88
CA ASN A 66 5.41 -2.20 -3.86
C ASN A 66 4.69 -3.37 -3.16
N GLU A 67 4.38 -4.44 -3.92
CA GLU A 67 3.70 -5.60 -3.34
C GLU A 67 4.51 -6.25 -2.22
N SER A 68 5.80 -6.34 -2.38
CA SER A 68 6.66 -6.94 -1.37
C SER A 68 6.57 -6.17 -0.04
N GLY A 69 6.63 -4.84 -0.11
CA GLY A 69 6.47 -4.00 1.07
C GLY A 69 5.09 -4.12 1.68
N LEU A 70 4.07 -4.19 0.82
CA LEU A 70 2.70 -4.38 1.28
C LEU A 70 2.54 -5.67 2.07
N TYR A 71 3.03 -6.78 1.55
CA TYR A 71 2.92 -8.06 2.24
C TYR A 71 3.72 -8.10 3.53
N SER A 72 4.85 -7.41 3.59
CA SER A 72 5.63 -7.30 4.82
C SER A 72 4.82 -6.62 5.92
N LEU A 73 4.09 -5.55 5.57
CA LEU A 73 3.22 -4.86 6.52
C LEU A 73 2.04 -5.73 6.94
N ILE A 74 1.44 -6.45 6.01
CA ILE A 74 0.33 -7.36 6.31
C ILE A 74 0.79 -8.46 7.26
N PHE A 75 1.94 -9.05 6.99
CA PHE A 75 2.49 -10.13 7.81
C PHE A 75 2.78 -9.65 9.24
N ALA A 76 3.29 -8.44 9.38
CA ALA A 76 3.62 -7.88 10.69
C ALA A 76 2.40 -7.36 11.44
N SER A 77 1.26 -7.17 10.77
CA SER A 77 0.04 -6.67 11.41
C SER A 77 -0.58 -7.73 12.30
N LYS A 78 -1.06 -7.29 13.47
CA LYS A 78 -1.72 -8.17 14.42
C LYS A 78 -3.23 -8.11 14.33
N LEU A 79 -3.77 -7.33 13.39
CA LEU A 79 -5.20 -7.22 13.25
C LEU A 79 -5.79 -8.45 12.59
N ALA A 80 -6.96 -8.85 13.05
CA ALA A 80 -7.64 -10.04 12.54
C ALA A 80 -7.95 -9.93 11.04
N TYR A 81 -8.30 -8.73 10.58
CA TYR A 81 -8.66 -8.56 9.18
C TYR A 81 -7.48 -8.37 8.24
N ALA A 82 -6.24 -8.47 8.74
CA ALA A 82 -5.07 -8.38 7.86
C ALA A 82 -5.10 -9.47 6.79
N LYS A 83 -5.56 -10.68 7.13
CA LYS A 83 -5.71 -11.77 6.16
C LYS A 83 -6.77 -11.44 5.11
N GLU A 84 -7.85 -10.82 5.53
CA GLU A 84 -8.91 -10.40 4.64
C GLU A 84 -8.41 -9.33 3.68
N PHE A 85 -7.62 -8.40 4.18
CA PHE A 85 -7.01 -7.37 3.35
C PHE A 85 -6.08 -7.99 2.31
N LYS A 86 -5.29 -8.98 2.69
CA LYS A 86 -4.42 -9.70 1.75
C LYS A 86 -5.23 -10.36 0.64
N ARG A 87 -6.33 -11.02 1.00
CA ARG A 87 -7.21 -11.66 0.02
C ARG A 87 -7.82 -10.65 -0.94
N TRP A 88 -8.20 -9.50 -0.40
CA TRP A 88 -8.76 -8.43 -1.22
C TRP A 88 -7.74 -7.91 -2.23
N VAL A 89 -6.50 -7.70 -1.80
CA VAL A 89 -5.43 -7.26 -2.69
C VAL A 89 -5.18 -8.28 -3.79
N THR A 90 -5.05 -9.55 -3.43
CA THR A 90 -4.74 -10.59 -4.41
C THR A 90 -5.92 -10.93 -5.30
N GLY A 91 -7.15 -10.79 -4.78
CA GLY A 91 -8.36 -11.17 -5.52
C GLY A 91 -8.98 -10.06 -6.34
N GLU A 92 -8.80 -8.80 -5.95
CA GLU A 92 -9.44 -7.68 -6.63
C GLU A 92 -8.47 -6.65 -7.19
N VAL A 93 -7.50 -6.25 -6.39
CA VAL A 93 -6.59 -5.17 -6.80
C VAL A 93 -5.61 -5.64 -7.85
N ARG A 94 -4.89 -6.73 -7.59
CA ARG A 94 -3.89 -7.24 -8.53
C ARG A 94 -4.47 -7.64 -9.88
N PRO A 95 -5.57 -8.41 -9.93
CA PRO A 95 -6.16 -8.76 -11.23
C PRO A 95 -6.62 -7.55 -12.02
N SER A 96 -7.15 -6.51 -11.35
CA SER A 96 -7.56 -5.29 -12.03
C SER A 96 -6.41 -4.57 -12.68
N ILE A 97 -5.26 -4.54 -12.03
CA ILE A 97 -4.09 -3.83 -12.51
C ILE A 97 -3.39 -4.61 -13.62
N ARG A 98 -3.29 -5.93 -13.46
CA ARG A 98 -2.59 -6.81 -14.41
C ARG A 98 -3.50 -7.43 -15.44
N LYS A 99 -4.59 -6.81 -15.71
CA LYS A 99 -5.60 -7.33 -16.63
C LYS A 99 -5.18 -7.06 -18.06
N HIS A 100 -4.65 -8.06 -18.71
CA HIS A 100 -4.29 -8.00 -20.11
C HIS A 100 -4.37 -9.36 -20.74
#